data_9477c4a91823c6977a2844a2fbad7443
#
_entry.id   9477c4a91823c6977a2844a2fbad7443
#
_cell.length_a   1.000
_cell.length_b   1.000
_cell.length_c   1.000
_cell.angle_alpha   90.00
_cell.angle_beta   90.00
_cell.angle_gamma   90.00
#
_symmetry.space_group_name_H-M   'P 1'
#
loop_
_entity.id
_entity.type
_entity.pdbx_description
1 polymer ?
#
loop_
_entity_poly.entity_id
_entity_poly.type
_entity_poly.pdbx_seq_one_letter_code
_entity_poly.pdbx_strand_id
1 'polypeptide(L)'
;SIVYHPSEGFSFKWTDFKYYLLERNRQYCILTHYSRETYYKMLPALMIVEIGVFFFYLKKGVVISKIKATCNILKNLGYINKKYKKIQSERIIPDKKLIKTFEDEILIPKIMDSQKNDFFGSFIKNLSSFSRKFL
;
A
#
# COMPACT_ATOMS: atom_id res chain seq x y z
N SER A 1 8.61 25.48 -12.50
CA SER A 1 9.37 25.56 -11.23
C SER A 1 10.45 24.49 -11.24
N ILE A 2 11.70 24.90 -11.03
CA ILE A 2 12.84 23.98 -10.92
C ILE A 2 12.90 23.55 -9.46
N VAL A 3 12.75 22.26 -9.20
CA VAL A 3 12.91 21.70 -7.85
C VAL A 3 14.31 21.08 -7.76
N TYR A 4 15.15 21.63 -6.90
CA TYR A 4 16.45 21.05 -6.60
C TYR A 4 16.29 19.92 -5.58
N HIS A 5 16.55 18.71 -6.02
CA HIS A 5 16.78 17.59 -5.10
C HIS A 5 18.26 17.54 -4.76
N PRO A 6 18.67 17.58 -3.49
CA PRO A 6 20.06 17.34 -3.15
C PRO A 6 20.47 15.95 -3.61
N SER A 7 21.48 15.89 -4.49
CA SER A 7 22.02 14.66 -5.05
C SER A 7 22.71 13.77 -4.01
N GLU A 8 23.12 14.35 -2.89
CA GLU A 8 23.68 13.63 -1.75
C GLU A 8 22.61 13.51 -0.68
N GLY A 9 22.08 12.33 -0.64
CA GLY A 9 20.98 11.91 0.18
C GLY A 9 20.87 12.56 1.54
N PHE A 10 19.74 13.18 1.77
CA PHE A 10 19.13 12.93 3.06
C PHE A 10 19.14 11.40 3.25
N SER A 11 20.00 10.92 4.13
CA SER A 11 19.98 9.52 4.53
C SER A 11 18.58 9.29 5.12
N PHE A 12 17.69 8.78 4.29
CA PHE A 12 16.32 8.44 4.67
C PHE A 12 16.42 7.26 5.65
N LYS A 13 16.86 7.53 6.88
CA LYS A 13 16.77 6.53 7.92
C LYS A 13 15.32 6.10 8.05
N TRP A 14 15.11 4.83 7.88
CA TRP A 14 13.81 4.21 8.10
C TRP A 14 13.52 4.25 9.60
N THR A 15 12.63 5.17 9.99
CA THR A 15 12.18 5.34 11.37
C THR A 15 10.82 4.70 11.57
N ASP A 16 10.48 4.37 12.79
CA ASP A 16 9.15 3.87 13.18
C ASP A 16 8.02 4.76 12.68
N PHE A 17 8.25 6.08 12.67
CA PHE A 17 7.29 7.05 12.16
C PHE A 17 7.06 6.90 10.65
N LYS A 18 8.10 6.62 9.86
CA LYS A 18 7.94 6.35 8.42
C LYS A 18 7.15 5.08 8.16
N TYR A 19 7.44 4.00 8.89
CA TYR A 19 6.67 2.76 8.79
C TYR A 19 5.21 2.99 9.16
N TYR A 20 4.93 3.76 10.22
CA TYR A 20 3.58 4.16 10.59
C TYR A 20 2.88 4.93 9.45
N LEU A 21 3.54 5.94 8.86
CA LEU A 21 2.95 6.74 7.78
C LEU A 21 2.68 5.89 6.53
N LEU A 22 3.62 5.03 6.13
CA LEU A 22 3.46 4.14 4.98
C LEU A 22 2.25 3.24 5.16
N GLU A 23 2.15 2.58 6.29
CA GLU A 23 1.06 1.66 6.58
C GLU A 23 -0.29 2.37 6.65
N ARG A 24 -0.36 3.48 7.37
CA ARG A 24 -1.56 4.31 7.45
C ARG A 24 -2.01 4.79 6.07
N ASN A 25 -1.09 5.34 5.29
CA ASN A 25 -1.43 5.89 3.97
C ASN A 25 -1.83 4.79 2.98
N ARG A 26 -1.19 3.63 3.02
CA ARG A 26 -1.56 2.47 2.22
C ARG A 26 -3.02 2.07 2.48
N GLN A 27 -3.39 1.86 3.76
CA GLN A 27 -4.76 1.50 4.14
C GLN A 27 -5.75 2.62 3.78
N TYR A 28 -5.36 3.88 4.01
CA TYR A 28 -6.18 5.04 3.68
C TYR A 28 -6.48 5.11 2.17
N CYS A 29 -5.47 4.93 1.32
CA CYS A 29 -5.65 4.93 -0.13
C CYS A 29 -6.58 3.79 -0.58
N ILE A 30 -6.39 2.57 -0.07
CA ILE A 30 -7.24 1.43 -0.41
C ILE A 30 -8.71 1.72 -0.05
N LEU A 31 -8.97 2.24 1.15
CA LEU A 31 -10.32 2.48 1.66
C LEU A 31 -11.03 3.66 1.00
N THR A 32 -10.30 4.64 0.45
CA THR A 32 -10.90 5.85 -0.14
C THR A 32 -11.01 5.82 -1.64
N HIS A 33 -10.07 5.19 -2.35
CA HIS A 33 -9.99 5.28 -3.81
C HIS A 33 -10.67 4.12 -4.54
N TYR A 34 -10.67 2.91 -4.00
CA TYR A 34 -11.37 1.80 -4.63
C TYR A 34 -12.86 1.79 -4.30
N SER A 35 -13.70 1.41 -5.28
CA SER A 35 -15.11 1.16 -5.04
C SER A 35 -15.27 -0.01 -4.05
N ARG A 36 -16.40 -0.05 -3.32
CA ARG A 36 -16.67 -1.15 -2.38
C ARG A 36 -16.68 -2.51 -3.08
N GLU A 37 -17.23 -2.58 -4.29
CA GLU A 37 -17.24 -3.80 -5.09
C GLU A 37 -15.82 -4.29 -5.38
N THR A 38 -14.96 -3.41 -5.90
CA THR A 38 -13.56 -3.71 -6.18
C THR A 38 -12.80 -4.11 -4.91
N TYR A 39 -13.02 -3.37 -3.81
CA TYR A 39 -12.41 -3.69 -2.52
C TYR A 39 -12.74 -5.12 -2.07
N TYR A 40 -14.02 -5.53 -2.14
CA TYR A 40 -14.42 -6.89 -1.74
C TYR A 40 -13.86 -7.97 -2.66
N LYS A 41 -13.79 -7.72 -3.97
CA LYS A 41 -13.14 -8.64 -4.91
C LYS A 41 -11.64 -8.80 -4.64
N MET A 42 -10.98 -7.73 -4.23
CA MET A 42 -9.56 -7.74 -3.88
C MET A 42 -9.27 -8.29 -2.48
N LEU A 43 -10.27 -8.43 -1.63
CA LEU A 43 -10.08 -8.76 -0.21
C LEU A 43 -9.22 -10.02 0.02
N PRO A 44 -9.39 -11.14 -0.70
CA PRO A 44 -8.56 -12.33 -0.51
C PRO A 44 -7.07 -12.03 -0.77
N ALA A 45 -6.76 -11.31 -1.84
CA ALA A 45 -5.39 -10.92 -2.16
C ALA A 45 -4.82 -9.93 -1.13
N LEU A 46 -5.64 -8.96 -0.70
CA LEU A 46 -5.24 -8.02 0.34
C LEU A 46 -4.93 -8.71 1.66
N MET A 47 -5.70 -9.73 2.05
CA MET A 47 -5.44 -10.51 3.27
C MET A 47 -4.09 -11.23 3.22
N ILE A 48 -3.74 -11.81 2.08
CA ILE A 48 -2.43 -12.46 1.90
C ILE A 48 -1.31 -11.41 2.00
N VAL A 49 -1.47 -10.26 1.35
CA VAL A 49 -0.51 -9.14 1.44
C VAL A 49 -0.39 -8.64 2.88
N GLU A 50 -1.50 -8.51 3.62
CA GLU A 50 -1.50 -8.09 5.03
C GLU A 50 -0.69 -9.05 5.92
N ILE A 51 -0.85 -10.35 5.71
CA ILE A 51 -0.08 -11.37 6.43
C ILE A 51 1.42 -11.20 6.12
N GLY A 52 1.78 -11.07 4.84
CA GLY A 52 3.18 -10.85 4.44
C GLY A 52 3.77 -9.57 5.03
N VAL A 53 3.02 -8.47 4.97
CA VAL A 53 3.41 -7.18 5.55
C VAL A 53 3.55 -7.29 7.07
N PHE A 54 2.66 -8.03 7.75
CA PHE A 54 2.75 -8.25 9.18
C PHE A 54 4.06 -8.95 9.57
N PHE A 55 4.43 -10.04 8.88
CA PHE A 55 5.69 -10.74 9.11
C PHE A 55 6.92 -9.87 8.80
N PHE A 56 6.84 -9.05 7.75
CA PHE A 56 7.89 -8.08 7.44
C PHE A 56 8.09 -7.08 8.58
N TYR A 57 7.01 -6.50 9.13
CA TYR A 57 7.07 -5.57 10.25
C TYR A 57 7.56 -6.25 11.53
N LEU A 58 7.20 -7.51 11.75
CA LEU A 58 7.68 -8.32 12.86
C LEU A 58 9.21 -8.52 12.76
N LYS A 59 9.70 -8.93 11.59
CA LYS A 59 11.14 -9.11 11.34
C LYS A 59 11.95 -7.82 11.51
N LYS A 60 11.35 -6.67 11.17
CA LYS A 60 11.98 -5.35 11.33
C LYS A 60 11.85 -4.77 12.75
N GLY A 61 11.12 -5.41 13.65
CA GLY A 61 10.89 -4.92 15.02
C GLY A 61 9.96 -3.70 15.11
N VAL A 62 9.20 -3.37 14.04
CA VAL A 62 8.36 -2.16 13.94
C VAL A 62 6.86 -2.46 13.93
N VAL A 63 6.45 -3.60 14.45
CA VAL A 63 5.02 -4.02 14.53
C VAL A 63 4.14 -3.00 15.23
N ILE A 64 4.67 -2.32 16.24
CA ILE A 64 3.94 -1.28 16.98
C ILE A 64 3.49 -0.17 16.04
N SER A 65 4.31 0.19 15.06
CA SER A 65 3.97 1.20 14.03
C SER A 65 2.78 0.76 13.17
N LYS A 66 2.71 -0.54 12.81
CA LYS A 66 1.57 -1.11 12.09
C LYS A 66 0.29 -1.07 12.94
N ILE A 67 0.38 -1.49 14.19
CA ILE A 67 -0.79 -1.47 15.11
C ILE A 67 -1.29 -0.03 15.28
N LYS A 68 -0.40 0.93 15.53
CA LYS A 68 -0.75 2.35 15.65
C LYS A 68 -1.44 2.88 14.38
N ALA A 69 -0.95 2.49 13.20
CA ALA A 69 -1.56 2.88 11.92
C ALA A 69 -2.98 2.33 11.79
N THR A 70 -3.19 1.06 12.07
CA THR A 70 -4.50 0.41 12.03
C THR A 70 -5.46 1.06 13.05
N CYS A 71 -5.02 1.29 14.28
CA CYS A 71 -5.83 2.00 15.27
C CYS A 71 -6.20 3.42 14.82
N ASN A 72 -5.30 4.13 14.16
CA ASN A 72 -5.59 5.46 13.61
C ASN A 72 -6.67 5.38 12.52
N ILE A 73 -6.60 4.41 11.61
CA ILE A 73 -7.63 4.18 10.59
C ILE A 73 -8.99 3.90 11.25
N LEU A 74 -9.04 3.01 12.24
CA LEU A 74 -10.29 2.68 12.94
C LEU A 74 -10.91 3.90 13.65
N LYS A 75 -10.10 4.72 14.30
CA LYS A 75 -10.56 5.97 14.95
C LYS A 75 -11.10 6.98 13.94
N ASN A 76 -10.63 6.97 12.71
CA ASN A 76 -10.97 7.94 11.68
C ASN A 76 -11.92 7.39 10.60
N LEU A 77 -12.59 6.25 10.82
CA LEU A 77 -13.49 5.64 9.83
C LEU A 77 -14.59 6.59 9.33
N GLY A 78 -15.15 7.43 10.21
CA GLY A 78 -16.16 8.42 9.82
C GLY A 78 -15.62 9.42 8.79
N TYR A 79 -14.43 9.96 9.04
CA TYR A 79 -13.75 10.87 8.11
C TYR A 79 -13.37 10.16 6.80
N ILE A 80 -12.86 8.95 6.89
CA ILE A 80 -12.50 8.12 5.72
C ILE A 80 -13.73 7.87 4.85
N ASN A 81 -14.88 7.54 5.46
CA ASN A 81 -16.12 7.31 4.73
C ASN A 81 -16.66 8.59 4.06
N LYS A 82 -16.57 9.74 4.73
CA LYS A 82 -16.92 11.04 4.12
C LYS A 82 -16.03 11.33 2.91
N LYS A 83 -14.72 11.09 3.02
CA LYS A 83 -13.77 11.28 1.92
C LYS A 83 -13.98 10.28 0.80
N TYR A 84 -14.27 9.02 1.13
CA TYR A 84 -14.67 7.99 0.16
C TYR A 84 -15.85 8.47 -0.70
N LYS A 85 -16.95 8.91 -0.06
CA LYS A 85 -18.14 9.40 -0.78
C LYS A 85 -17.80 10.54 -1.73
N LYS A 86 -16.98 11.50 -1.29
CA LYS A 86 -16.54 12.61 -2.13
C LYS A 86 -15.73 12.12 -3.33
N ILE A 87 -14.72 11.29 -3.11
CA ILE A 87 -13.86 10.75 -4.19
C ILE A 87 -14.69 9.95 -5.20
N GLN A 88 -15.62 9.11 -4.73
CA GLN A 88 -16.45 8.30 -5.62
C GLN A 88 -17.45 9.14 -6.42
N SER A 89 -17.95 10.27 -5.89
CA SER A 89 -18.85 11.18 -6.63
C SER A 89 -18.14 11.99 -7.70
N GLU A 90 -16.85 12.28 -7.52
CA GLU A 90 -16.02 13.03 -8.48
C GLU A 90 -15.28 12.10 -9.46
N ARG A 91 -15.47 10.82 -9.34
CA ARG A 91 -14.71 9.82 -10.07
C ARG A 91 -15.15 9.71 -11.52
N ILE A 92 -14.20 9.83 -12.47
CA ILE A 92 -14.41 9.72 -13.91
C ILE A 92 -13.99 8.34 -14.44
N ILE A 93 -12.91 7.76 -13.86
CA ILE A 93 -12.31 6.52 -14.36
C ILE A 93 -12.72 5.33 -13.48
N PRO A 94 -13.31 4.27 -14.05
CA PRO A 94 -13.67 3.08 -13.28
C PRO A 94 -12.44 2.30 -12.83
N ASP A 95 -12.55 1.57 -11.70
CA ASP A 95 -11.47 0.78 -11.13
C ASP A 95 -10.84 -0.19 -12.12
N LYS A 96 -11.66 -0.88 -12.91
CA LYS A 96 -11.20 -1.84 -13.92
C LYS A 96 -10.22 -1.23 -14.92
N LYS A 97 -10.46 0.02 -15.33
CA LYS A 97 -9.54 0.74 -16.23
C LYS A 97 -8.27 1.15 -15.50
N LEU A 98 -8.39 1.62 -14.25
CA LEU A 98 -7.25 2.02 -13.42
C LEU A 98 -6.33 0.84 -13.10
N ILE A 99 -6.89 -0.30 -12.69
CA ILE A 99 -6.11 -1.49 -12.32
C ILE A 99 -5.32 -2.06 -13.51
N LYS A 100 -5.85 -1.94 -14.72
CA LYS A 100 -5.12 -2.35 -15.94
C LYS A 100 -3.85 -1.55 -16.20
N THR A 101 -3.72 -0.35 -15.62
CA THR A 101 -2.53 0.49 -15.77
C THR A 101 -1.47 0.24 -14.70
N PHE A 102 -1.77 -0.63 -13.72
CA PHE A 102 -0.81 -0.97 -12.67
C PHE A 102 0.26 -1.91 -13.20
N GLU A 103 1.50 -1.63 -12.83
CA GLU A 103 2.61 -2.52 -13.11
C GLU A 103 2.62 -3.71 -12.15
N ASP A 104 3.09 -4.86 -12.63
CA ASP A 104 3.21 -6.07 -11.82
C ASP A 104 4.45 -6.07 -10.91
N GLU A 105 5.35 -5.12 -11.13
CA GLU A 105 6.61 -5.04 -10.39
C GLU A 105 6.54 -3.97 -9.30
N ILE A 106 6.93 -4.35 -8.10
CA ILE A 106 7.16 -3.39 -7.03
C ILE A 106 8.55 -2.80 -7.25
N LEU A 107 8.62 -1.52 -7.61
CA LEU A 107 9.87 -0.78 -7.62
C LEU A 107 10.36 -0.61 -6.17
N ILE A 108 11.12 -1.57 -5.70
CA ILE A 108 11.81 -1.45 -4.41
C ILE A 108 13.04 -0.58 -4.65
N PRO A 109 13.16 0.58 -3.98
CA PRO A 109 14.37 1.39 -4.10
C PRO A 109 15.59 0.54 -3.79
N LYS A 110 16.66 0.65 -4.59
CA LYS A 110 17.92 -0.11 -4.43
C LYS A 110 18.52 -0.05 -3.02
N ILE A 111 18.15 0.94 -2.23
CA ILE A 111 18.54 1.11 -0.82
C ILE A 111 17.95 0.02 0.09
N MET A 112 16.86 -0.64 -0.32
CA MET A 112 16.26 -1.78 0.40
C MET A 112 16.82 -3.13 -0.07
N ASP A 113 17.63 -3.15 -1.12
CA ASP A 113 18.06 -4.34 -1.86
C ASP A 113 19.32 -4.99 -1.28
N SER A 114 19.62 -4.79 -0.01
CA SER A 114 20.74 -5.47 0.63
C SER A 114 20.49 -6.96 0.94
N GLN A 115 19.31 -7.48 0.62
CA GLN A 115 19.03 -8.91 0.61
C GLN A 115 18.05 -9.23 -0.53
N LYS A 116 18.61 -9.70 -1.65
CA LYS A 116 17.88 -10.36 -2.74
C LYS A 116 17.07 -11.52 -2.20
N ASN A 117 15.80 -11.29 -1.93
CA ASN A 117 14.82 -12.35 -1.82
C ASN A 117 13.96 -12.33 -3.11
N ASP A 118 14.49 -12.88 -4.18
CA ASP A 118 13.79 -13.12 -5.46
C ASP A 118 12.46 -13.86 -5.25
N PHE A 119 12.36 -14.64 -4.17
CA PHE A 119 11.16 -15.37 -3.79
C PHE A 119 9.99 -14.42 -3.44
N PHE A 120 10.23 -13.36 -2.67
CA PHE A 120 9.16 -12.43 -2.27
C PHE A 120 8.66 -11.61 -3.46
N GLY A 121 9.56 -11.15 -4.33
CA GLY A 121 9.21 -10.45 -5.57
C GLY A 121 8.39 -11.33 -6.51
N SER A 122 8.81 -12.59 -6.71
CA SER A 122 8.10 -13.57 -7.53
C SER A 122 6.72 -13.92 -6.94
N PHE A 123 6.62 -14.08 -5.62
CA PHE A 123 5.36 -14.35 -4.94
C PHE A 123 4.36 -13.20 -5.11
N ILE A 124 4.78 -11.94 -4.94
CA ILE A 124 3.92 -10.77 -5.13
C ILE A 124 3.50 -10.62 -6.59
N LYS A 125 4.40 -10.87 -7.54
CA LYS A 125 4.10 -10.84 -8.97
C LYS A 125 3.02 -11.86 -9.33
N ASN A 126 3.14 -13.09 -8.85
CA ASN A 126 2.15 -14.14 -9.06
C ASN A 126 0.80 -13.80 -8.41
N LEU A 127 0.82 -13.24 -7.20
CA LEU A 127 -0.38 -12.82 -6.48
C LEU A 127 -1.09 -11.65 -7.18
N SER A 128 -0.33 -10.68 -7.69
CA SER A 128 -0.85 -9.55 -8.47
C SER A 128 -1.51 -10.05 -9.76
N SER A 129 -0.81 -10.91 -10.51
CA SER A 129 -1.34 -11.52 -11.73
C SER A 129 -2.61 -12.35 -11.49
N PHE A 130 -2.64 -13.11 -10.38
CA PHE A 130 -3.82 -13.87 -10.00
C PHE A 130 -5.00 -12.97 -9.64
N SER A 131 -4.80 -11.93 -8.83
CA SER A 131 -5.88 -11.03 -8.41
C SER A 131 -6.51 -10.27 -9.58
N ARG A 132 -5.72 -9.95 -10.62
CA ARG A 132 -6.22 -9.26 -11.83
C ARG A 132 -7.17 -10.10 -12.68
N LYS A 133 -7.11 -11.44 -12.58
CA LYS A 133 -8.02 -12.32 -13.31
C LYS A 133 -9.45 -12.29 -12.76
N PHE A 134 -9.62 -11.83 -11.52
CA PHE A 134 -10.92 -11.74 -10.86
C PHE A 134 -11.54 -10.32 -10.86
N LEU A 135 -10.83 -9.34 -11.40
CA LEU A 135 -11.26 -7.94 -11.55
C LEU A 135 -11.65 -7.61 -12.98
#